data_480333f14427558ab021704ba94f1fc0
#
_entry.id   480333f14427558ab021704ba94f1fc0
#
_cell.length_a   1.000
_cell.length_b   1.000
_cell.length_c   1.000
_cell.angle_alpha   90.00
_cell.angle_beta   90.00
_cell.angle_gamma   90.00
#
_symmetry.space_group_name_H-M   'P 1'
#
loop_
_entity.id
_entity.type
_entity.pdbx_description
1 polymer ?
#
loop_
_entity_poly.entity_id
_entity_poly.type
_entity_poly.pdbx_seq_one_letter_code
_entity_poly.pdbx_strand_id
1 'polypeptide(L)'
;MKMRQLSAVFLSFTCAVGLSLSCSSDKEAGGSGSVNAGGSAAGGSTGSGAGVGVGASVGTGGALVTQDAGGPTGSADAGLDDLRDAACAGWRAEPEGLPAILQLVVDVSGSMDDEAPGASGQSKWEVTRDALAEAIDAMPEALALGILYYPNRDTDETNQDPQAVDQCVATDELLPIDTLGPPDSAHRQAVGASLSAAQPDGLTPTHDAYAYALENGLLASDRPGQRFMLLITDGAPTLAEQCVRTGRRGSAVSPDPIVDAIAAAAAQGVQTFVIGSPGSEVGDDDEDMRPWLSRAALAGGTARPGCAEEGPNFCHFDMTQEADFAVSLAAVLSQISGSIISCEYQLPAPDNGQTLDLQRINAVLTPVGGQPEFIGQALSADCTEGWIVEGDTLRLCPQTCDRVQADGTASFELIFGCEPVAPPIE
;
A
#
# COMPACT_ATOMS: atom_id res chain seq x y z
N MET A 1 -1.17 -41.36 45.35
CA MET A 1 -0.92 -42.74 44.92
C MET A 1 -2.24 -43.35 44.49
N LYS A 2 -2.57 -43.31 43.20
CA LYS A 2 -3.51 -44.18 42.46
C LYS A 2 -3.50 -43.74 41.00
N MET A 3 -2.74 -44.49 40.22
CA MET A 3 -2.78 -44.46 38.74
C MET A 3 -4.13 -44.98 38.27
N ARG A 4 -4.73 -44.34 37.30
CA ARG A 4 -5.74 -44.96 36.42
C ARG A 4 -5.29 -44.76 34.97
N GLN A 5 -5.00 -45.90 34.35
CA GLN A 5 -4.81 -46.04 32.91
C GLN A 5 -6.15 -45.82 32.21
N LEU A 6 -6.14 -45.15 31.09
CA LEU A 6 -7.21 -45.20 30.11
C LEU A 6 -6.65 -45.63 28.75
N SER A 7 -7.31 -46.65 28.26
CA SER A 7 -7.03 -47.40 27.04
C SER A 7 -7.39 -46.57 25.80
N ALA A 8 -6.51 -46.64 24.80
CA ALA A 8 -6.75 -46.16 23.44
C ALA A 8 -7.67 -47.17 22.69
N VAL A 9 -8.68 -46.64 22.03
CA VAL A 9 -9.50 -47.39 21.06
C VAL A 9 -9.15 -46.84 19.67
N PHE A 10 -8.46 -47.64 18.88
CA PHE A 10 -8.26 -47.45 17.45
C PHE A 10 -9.52 -47.90 16.71
N LEU A 11 -10.14 -47.02 15.95
CA LEU A 11 -11.14 -47.39 14.94
C LEU A 11 -10.53 -47.15 13.56
N SER A 12 -10.20 -48.22 12.87
CA SER A 12 -9.82 -48.21 11.45
C SER A 12 -11.09 -48.17 10.60
N PHE A 13 -11.20 -47.21 9.73
CA PHE A 13 -12.18 -47.19 8.64
C PHE A 13 -11.45 -47.32 7.31
N THR A 14 -11.66 -48.46 6.67
CA THR A 14 -11.29 -48.75 5.29
C THR A 14 -12.35 -48.14 4.37
N CYS A 15 -11.93 -47.29 3.44
CA CYS A 15 -12.80 -46.79 2.38
C CYS A 15 -12.44 -47.44 1.05
N ALA A 16 -13.46 -48.04 0.44
CA ALA A 16 -13.38 -48.73 -0.84
C ALA A 16 -13.47 -47.77 -2.02
N VAL A 17 -12.68 -48.11 -3.03
CA VAL A 17 -12.58 -47.46 -4.35
C VAL A 17 -13.81 -47.82 -5.18
N GLY A 18 -14.42 -46.82 -5.81
CA GLY A 18 -15.43 -46.96 -6.84
C GLY A 18 -15.14 -46.05 -8.03
N LEU A 19 -14.54 -46.61 -9.08
CA LEU A 19 -14.44 -46.01 -10.39
C LEU A 19 -15.80 -46.08 -11.11
N SER A 20 -16.19 -44.99 -11.77
CA SER A 20 -17.09 -45.03 -12.89
C SER A 20 -16.70 -43.96 -13.91
N LEU A 21 -16.16 -44.43 -15.02
CA LEU A 21 -16.03 -43.70 -16.28
C LEU A 21 -17.40 -43.65 -16.99
N SER A 22 -17.71 -42.50 -17.61
CA SER A 22 -18.61 -42.45 -18.78
C SER A 22 -18.18 -41.32 -19.70
N CYS A 23 -17.68 -41.68 -20.87
CA CYS A 23 -17.57 -40.87 -22.08
C CYS A 23 -18.90 -40.90 -22.85
N SER A 24 -19.25 -39.77 -23.51
CA SER A 24 -19.95 -39.67 -24.81
C SER A 24 -19.89 -38.19 -25.21
N SER A 25 -19.24 -37.78 -26.16
CA SER A 25 -19.21 -37.59 -27.63
C SER A 25 -20.58 -37.42 -28.27
N ASP A 26 -20.74 -36.31 -28.99
CA ASP A 26 -21.01 -36.06 -30.39
C ASP A 26 -21.68 -34.69 -30.59
N LYS A 27 -21.05 -33.78 -31.40
CA LYS A 27 -21.31 -33.40 -32.81
C LYS A 27 -22.72 -32.83 -33.05
N GLU A 28 -22.92 -31.76 -33.76
CA GLU A 28 -22.54 -31.11 -35.01
C GLU A 28 -23.27 -29.74 -35.10
N ALA A 29 -22.66 -28.74 -35.60
CA ALA A 29 -22.57 -28.18 -36.95
C ALA A 29 -23.70 -27.18 -37.33
N GLY A 30 -23.27 -26.05 -37.90
CA GLY A 30 -23.94 -25.46 -39.02
C GLY A 30 -24.37 -24.00 -38.98
N GLY A 31 -23.81 -23.20 -39.90
CA GLY A 31 -24.45 -22.04 -40.48
C GLY A 31 -23.78 -20.70 -40.20
N SER A 32 -22.83 -20.21 -40.93
CA SER A 32 -22.85 -19.62 -42.27
C SER A 32 -23.76 -18.38 -42.40
N GLY A 33 -23.12 -17.24 -42.66
CA GLY A 33 -23.77 -15.98 -42.98
C GLY A 33 -22.79 -14.83 -43.10
N SER A 34 -22.13 -14.73 -44.18
CA SER A 34 -21.42 -13.72 -44.90
C SER A 34 -22.31 -12.51 -45.24
N VAL A 35 -21.74 -11.40 -45.45
CA VAL A 35 -21.63 -10.47 -46.56
C VAL A 35 -21.52 -9.00 -46.14
N ASN A 36 -20.51 -8.44 -46.63
CA ASN A 36 -20.23 -7.31 -47.53
C ASN A 36 -20.19 -5.91 -46.87
N ALA A 37 -19.11 -5.24 -47.03
CA ALA A 37 -18.44 -4.57 -48.15
C ALA A 37 -18.86 -3.10 -48.33
N GLY A 38 -17.84 -2.28 -48.49
CA GLY A 38 -17.91 -0.95 -49.10
C GLY A 38 -17.48 0.15 -48.17
N GLY A 39 -16.58 1.03 -48.46
CA GLY A 39 -15.86 1.37 -49.66
C GLY A 39 -14.95 2.56 -49.37
N SER A 40 -13.88 2.56 -50.02
CA SER A 40 -12.96 3.54 -50.58
C SER A 40 -13.20 5.05 -50.42
N ALA A 41 -12.11 5.80 -50.20
CA ALA A 41 -11.47 6.84 -51.04
C ALA A 41 -10.41 7.53 -50.22
N ALA A 42 -9.14 7.52 -50.49
CA ALA A 42 -8.31 8.05 -51.56
C ALA A 42 -8.12 9.58 -51.51
N GLY A 43 -6.83 9.97 -51.42
CA GLY A 43 -6.26 11.32 -51.62
C GLY A 43 -5.00 11.46 -50.82
N GLY A 44 -3.83 11.34 -51.21
CA GLY A 44 -3.10 11.65 -52.43
C GLY A 44 -2.49 13.05 -52.38
N SER A 45 -1.21 13.17 -51.93
CA SER A 45 -0.34 14.24 -52.49
C SER A 45 1.11 13.99 -52.16
N THR A 46 1.86 13.93 -53.19
CA THR A 46 3.29 13.76 -53.44
C THR A 46 4.10 15.01 -53.07
N GLY A 47 5.35 14.78 -52.65
CA GLY A 47 6.38 15.84 -52.60
C GLY A 47 7.78 15.22 -52.43
N SER A 48 8.43 15.01 -53.56
CA SER A 48 9.80 14.51 -53.70
C SER A 48 10.84 15.62 -53.42
N GLY A 49 11.99 15.21 -52.85
CA GLY A 49 13.17 16.09 -52.80
C GLY A 49 14.40 15.32 -52.37
N ALA A 50 15.12 14.80 -53.37
CA ALA A 50 16.41 14.15 -53.19
C ALA A 50 17.54 15.18 -53.08
N GLY A 51 18.56 14.88 -52.25
CA GLY A 51 19.80 15.58 -52.22
C GLY A 51 20.92 14.72 -51.62
N VAL A 52 21.69 14.10 -52.50
CA VAL A 52 22.90 13.35 -52.20
C VAL A 52 24.07 14.32 -52.05
N GLY A 53 24.93 14.17 -51.03
CA GLY A 53 26.21 14.91 -50.90
C GLY A 53 27.23 14.14 -50.09
N VAL A 54 28.09 13.39 -50.77
CA VAL A 54 29.26 12.72 -50.21
C VAL A 54 30.42 13.73 -50.13
N GLY A 55 31.12 13.78 -49.01
CA GLY A 55 32.34 14.57 -48.89
C GLY A 55 33.16 14.20 -47.71
N ALA A 56 34.12 13.27 -47.92
CA ALA A 56 35.18 12.99 -46.98
C ALA A 56 36.27 14.06 -47.07
N SER A 57 36.77 14.56 -45.95
CA SER A 57 38.12 15.11 -45.88
C SER A 57 38.73 14.95 -44.47
N VAL A 58 39.90 14.33 -44.47
CA VAL A 58 40.83 14.18 -43.36
C VAL A 58 41.53 15.53 -43.17
N GLY A 59 41.60 16.02 -41.93
CA GLY A 59 42.37 17.23 -41.58
C GLY A 59 42.87 17.14 -40.15
N THR A 60 44.15 16.79 -40.00
CA THR A 60 44.98 16.91 -38.79
C THR A 60 45.18 18.39 -38.45
N GLY A 61 44.97 18.80 -37.19
CA GLY A 61 45.40 20.10 -36.72
C GLY A 61 44.86 20.40 -35.33
N GLY A 62 45.72 20.25 -34.31
CA GLY A 62 45.40 20.64 -32.93
C GLY A 62 45.18 22.16 -32.81
N ALA A 63 44.13 22.57 -32.13
CA ALA A 63 43.98 23.91 -31.62
C ALA A 63 43.50 23.80 -30.16
N LEU A 64 44.31 24.39 -29.28
CA LEU A 64 43.95 24.68 -27.90
C LEU A 64 42.69 25.61 -27.92
N VAL A 65 41.57 25.09 -27.48
CA VAL A 65 40.37 25.92 -27.21
C VAL A 65 40.41 26.29 -25.74
N THR A 66 40.60 27.55 -25.46
CA THR A 66 40.40 28.20 -24.18
C THR A 66 38.95 28.02 -23.78
N GLN A 67 38.72 27.42 -22.62
CA GLN A 67 37.39 27.33 -22.01
C GLN A 67 36.87 28.74 -21.70
N ASP A 68 35.89 29.18 -22.45
CA ASP A 68 34.99 30.24 -22.00
C ASP A 68 34.00 29.62 -21.05
N ALA A 69 33.96 30.13 -19.81
CA ALA A 69 32.98 29.79 -18.80
C ALA A 69 31.63 30.43 -19.18
N GLY A 70 30.91 29.77 -20.07
CA GLY A 70 29.50 30.01 -20.32
C GLY A 70 28.71 28.84 -19.72
N GLY A 71 28.10 29.03 -18.56
CA GLY A 71 27.23 28.03 -17.96
C GLY A 71 26.10 27.63 -18.90
N PRO A 72 25.72 26.36 -18.94
CA PRO A 72 24.64 25.88 -19.79
C PRO A 72 23.30 26.41 -19.27
N THR A 73 22.69 27.33 -19.99
CA THR A 73 21.25 27.58 -19.94
C THR A 73 20.54 26.56 -20.84
N GLY A 74 20.83 25.27 -20.65
CA GLY A 74 20.13 24.18 -21.27
C GLY A 74 18.93 23.76 -20.42
N SER A 75 17.83 23.35 -21.04
CA SER A 75 16.73 22.70 -20.30
C SER A 75 17.27 21.49 -19.52
N ALA A 76 16.70 21.19 -18.36
CA ALA A 76 17.11 20.08 -17.53
C ALA A 76 17.17 18.73 -18.31
N ASP A 77 16.34 18.60 -19.34
CA ASP A 77 16.25 17.46 -20.24
C ASP A 77 17.54 17.24 -21.07
N ALA A 78 18.13 18.33 -21.63
CA ALA A 78 19.40 18.25 -22.36
C ALA A 78 20.56 17.84 -21.42
N GLY A 79 20.55 18.28 -20.16
CA GLY A 79 21.57 17.93 -19.17
C GLY A 79 21.48 16.46 -18.72
N LEU A 80 20.27 15.92 -18.70
CA LEU A 80 20.04 14.51 -18.32
C LEU A 80 20.50 13.55 -19.42
N ASP A 81 20.19 13.83 -20.68
CA ASP A 81 20.64 13.03 -21.81
C ASP A 81 22.18 13.09 -21.96
N ASP A 82 22.77 14.24 -21.74
CA ASP A 82 24.23 14.41 -21.72
C ASP A 82 24.89 13.59 -20.62
N LEU A 83 24.27 13.49 -19.42
CA LEU A 83 24.77 12.63 -18.33
C LEU A 83 24.53 11.13 -18.60
N ARG A 84 23.39 10.80 -19.20
CA ARG A 84 23.05 9.42 -19.58
C ARG A 84 24.01 8.89 -20.66
N ASP A 85 24.44 9.74 -21.57
CA ASP A 85 25.35 9.41 -22.67
C ASP A 85 26.82 9.68 -22.33
N ALA A 86 27.11 10.42 -21.27
CA ALA A 86 28.45 10.78 -20.89
C ALA A 86 29.28 9.55 -20.49
N ALA A 87 30.51 9.53 -20.94
CA ALA A 87 31.49 8.51 -20.57
C ALA A 87 31.82 8.48 -19.05
N CYS A 88 31.32 9.47 -18.28
CA CYS A 88 31.45 9.52 -16.84
C CYS A 88 30.38 8.67 -16.12
N ALA A 89 29.24 8.39 -16.77
CA ALA A 89 28.21 7.55 -16.21
C ALA A 89 28.75 6.11 -16.14
N GLY A 90 29.36 5.78 -15.01
CA GLY A 90 29.83 4.42 -14.76
C GLY A 90 28.67 3.44 -14.68
N TRP A 91 27.48 3.93 -14.30
CA TRP A 91 26.36 3.05 -14.01
C TRP A 91 25.06 3.84 -13.70
N ARG A 92 23.92 3.23 -14.00
CA ARG A 92 22.57 3.73 -13.70
C ARG A 92 21.79 2.67 -12.93
N ALA A 93 20.93 3.11 -12.05
CA ALA A 93 19.92 2.27 -11.44
C ALA A 93 18.60 3.04 -11.27
N GLU A 94 17.51 2.39 -11.52
CA GLU A 94 16.25 2.73 -10.91
C GLU A 94 16.29 2.05 -9.54
N PRO A 95 16.51 2.80 -8.45
CA PRO A 95 16.60 2.19 -7.14
C PRO A 95 15.23 1.66 -6.77
N GLU A 96 15.18 0.41 -6.35
CA GLU A 96 13.97 -0.15 -5.79
C GLU A 96 13.72 0.53 -4.43
N GLY A 97 12.57 1.21 -4.28
CA GLY A 97 12.11 1.66 -2.97
C GLY A 97 12.00 0.46 -2.04
N LEU A 98 12.33 0.64 -0.76
CA LEU A 98 12.09 -0.41 0.21
C LEU A 98 10.60 -0.77 0.16
N PRO A 99 10.23 -2.03 -0.02
CA PRO A 99 8.85 -2.41 -0.16
C PRO A 99 8.05 -2.00 1.08
N ALA A 100 6.85 -1.50 0.90
CA ALA A 100 5.92 -1.30 1.99
C ALA A 100 5.21 -2.61 2.31
N ILE A 101 4.93 -2.82 3.60
CA ILE A 101 4.19 -3.96 4.12
C ILE A 101 2.97 -3.42 4.85
N LEU A 102 1.79 -3.72 4.36
CA LEU A 102 0.53 -3.22 4.87
C LEU A 102 -0.33 -4.37 5.42
N GLN A 103 -0.73 -4.27 6.67
CA GLN A 103 -1.71 -5.15 7.28
C GLN A 103 -3.02 -4.39 7.49
N LEU A 104 -4.08 -4.84 6.83
CA LEU A 104 -5.43 -4.33 7.05
C LEU A 104 -6.08 -5.04 8.24
N VAL A 105 -6.77 -4.26 9.09
CA VAL A 105 -7.61 -4.74 10.20
C VAL A 105 -8.99 -4.11 10.00
N VAL A 106 -9.93 -4.90 9.52
CA VAL A 106 -11.19 -4.38 8.97
C VAL A 106 -12.37 -4.86 9.81
N ASP A 107 -13.12 -3.89 10.31
CA ASP A 107 -14.36 -4.11 11.03
C ASP A 107 -15.44 -4.64 10.08
N VAL A 108 -16.01 -5.78 10.44
CA VAL A 108 -17.21 -6.36 9.85
C VAL A 108 -18.21 -6.72 10.96
N SER A 109 -18.22 -5.95 12.04
CA SER A 109 -19.23 -6.09 13.10
C SER A 109 -20.64 -5.77 12.57
N GLY A 110 -21.66 -6.11 13.37
CA GLY A 110 -23.05 -5.99 12.94
C GLY A 110 -23.48 -4.59 12.51
N SER A 111 -22.87 -3.53 13.07
CA SER A 111 -23.14 -2.14 12.70
C SER A 111 -22.65 -1.79 11.28
N MET A 112 -21.71 -2.54 10.72
CA MET A 112 -21.28 -2.37 9.33
C MET A 112 -22.34 -2.79 8.30
N ASP A 113 -23.41 -3.49 8.70
CA ASP A 113 -24.57 -3.79 7.84
C ASP A 113 -25.57 -2.62 7.72
N ASP A 114 -25.40 -1.56 8.51
CA ASP A 114 -26.23 -0.37 8.40
C ASP A 114 -26.04 0.36 7.07
N GLU A 115 -27.09 1.06 6.61
CA GLU A 115 -27.07 1.81 5.35
C GLU A 115 -25.99 2.90 5.37
N ALA A 116 -25.18 2.94 4.31
CA ALA A 116 -24.11 3.93 4.17
C ALA A 116 -24.67 5.30 3.74
N PRO A 117 -24.24 6.41 4.37
CA PRO A 117 -24.62 7.75 3.94
C PRO A 117 -24.26 8.01 2.46
N GLY A 118 -25.24 8.51 1.69
CA GLY A 118 -25.05 8.84 0.27
C GLY A 118 -25.08 7.66 -0.70
N ALA A 119 -24.93 6.43 -0.22
CA ALA A 119 -24.92 5.20 -1.05
C ALA A 119 -26.24 4.44 -0.92
N SER A 120 -27.30 4.98 -1.52
CA SER A 120 -28.68 4.46 -1.40
C SER A 120 -28.75 2.94 -1.65
N GLY A 121 -29.12 2.21 -0.60
CA GLY A 121 -29.35 0.77 -0.63
C GLY A 121 -28.09 -0.09 -0.50
N GLN A 122 -26.93 0.49 -0.21
CA GLN A 122 -25.71 -0.23 0.15
C GLN A 122 -25.41 -0.08 1.64
N SER A 123 -24.88 -1.14 2.26
CA SER A 123 -24.39 -1.07 3.63
C SER A 123 -23.01 -0.40 3.70
N LYS A 124 -22.62 0.04 4.89
CA LYS A 124 -21.27 0.55 5.14
C LYS A 124 -20.21 -0.46 4.72
N TRP A 125 -20.45 -1.76 4.98
CA TRP A 125 -19.56 -2.83 4.54
C TRP A 125 -19.46 -2.92 3.03
N GLU A 126 -20.57 -2.93 2.32
CA GLU A 126 -20.56 -3.03 0.84
C GLU A 126 -19.74 -1.90 0.22
N VAL A 127 -19.92 -0.67 0.70
CA VAL A 127 -19.13 0.48 0.26
C VAL A 127 -17.66 0.35 0.62
N THR A 128 -17.36 -0.07 1.86
CA THR A 128 -15.97 -0.29 2.32
C THR A 128 -15.28 -1.37 1.50
N ARG A 129 -15.94 -2.49 1.26
CA ARG A 129 -15.46 -3.60 0.44
C ARG A 129 -15.10 -3.14 -0.98
N ASP A 130 -16.03 -2.44 -1.62
CA ASP A 130 -15.87 -2.01 -3.01
C ASP A 130 -14.75 -0.97 -3.14
N ALA A 131 -14.66 -0.01 -2.20
CA ALA A 131 -13.59 0.98 -2.15
C ALA A 131 -12.21 0.35 -1.84
N LEU A 132 -12.15 -0.64 -0.94
CA LEU A 132 -10.92 -1.39 -0.67
C LEU A 132 -10.47 -2.18 -1.90
N ALA A 133 -11.39 -2.84 -2.60
CA ALA A 133 -11.07 -3.59 -3.81
C ALA A 133 -10.47 -2.67 -4.88
N GLU A 134 -11.09 -1.51 -5.15
CA GLU A 134 -10.59 -0.54 -6.12
C GLU A 134 -9.23 0.03 -5.72
N ALA A 135 -9.07 0.40 -4.44
CA ALA A 135 -7.80 0.93 -3.93
C ALA A 135 -6.66 -0.10 -4.03
N ILE A 136 -6.93 -1.36 -3.65
CA ILE A 136 -5.94 -2.44 -3.71
C ILE A 136 -5.55 -2.75 -5.15
N ASP A 137 -6.50 -2.70 -6.10
CA ASP A 137 -6.19 -2.87 -7.52
C ASP A 137 -5.25 -1.79 -8.06
N ALA A 138 -5.34 -0.58 -7.53
CA ALA A 138 -4.47 0.55 -7.88
C ALA A 138 -3.12 0.55 -7.14
N MET A 139 -2.94 -0.27 -6.09
CA MET A 139 -1.70 -0.31 -5.31
C MET A 139 -0.54 -0.92 -6.10
N PRO A 140 0.72 -0.48 -5.81
CA PRO A 140 1.92 -1.00 -6.48
C PRO A 140 2.07 -2.53 -6.37
N GLU A 141 2.61 -3.13 -7.42
CA GLU A 141 2.84 -4.59 -7.47
C GLU A 141 3.81 -5.08 -6.39
N ALA A 142 4.78 -4.25 -6.00
CA ALA A 142 5.78 -4.56 -4.98
C ALA A 142 5.25 -4.50 -3.54
N LEU A 143 4.09 -3.88 -3.30
CA LEU A 143 3.47 -3.81 -1.97
C LEU A 143 3.16 -5.21 -1.46
N ALA A 144 3.52 -5.49 -0.21
CA ALA A 144 3.08 -6.71 0.47
C ALA A 144 1.87 -6.38 1.35
N LEU A 145 0.79 -7.16 1.22
CA LEU A 145 -0.48 -6.89 1.89
C LEU A 145 -1.04 -8.13 2.56
N GLY A 146 -1.55 -7.94 3.79
CA GLY A 146 -2.35 -8.93 4.53
C GLY A 146 -3.66 -8.32 5.00
N ILE A 147 -4.67 -9.14 5.29
CA ILE A 147 -5.97 -8.69 5.79
C ILE A 147 -6.44 -9.59 6.92
N LEU A 148 -6.95 -8.98 7.98
CA LEU A 148 -7.72 -9.61 9.04
C LEU A 148 -9.06 -8.91 9.17
N TYR A 149 -10.13 -9.70 9.23
CA TYR A 149 -11.46 -9.21 9.54
C TYR A 149 -11.82 -9.51 10.99
N TYR A 150 -12.67 -8.70 11.57
CA TYR A 150 -13.27 -8.96 12.88
C TYR A 150 -14.71 -8.43 12.95
N PRO A 151 -15.58 -9.09 13.73
CA PRO A 151 -15.33 -10.27 14.55
C PRO A 151 -15.28 -11.57 13.75
N ASN A 152 -15.01 -12.69 14.46
CA ASN A 152 -15.21 -14.03 13.92
C ASN A 152 -16.71 -14.30 13.77
N ARG A 153 -17.12 -14.71 12.57
CA ARG A 153 -18.53 -14.93 12.20
C ARG A 153 -19.08 -16.26 12.64
N ASP A 154 -18.24 -17.27 12.71
CA ASP A 154 -18.67 -18.67 12.83
C ASP A 154 -19.10 -19.06 14.24
N THR A 155 -18.99 -18.13 15.18
CA THR A 155 -19.34 -18.44 16.56
C THR A 155 -20.49 -17.58 17.03
N ASP A 156 -21.66 -18.17 17.14
CA ASP A 156 -22.70 -17.71 18.07
C ASP A 156 -22.11 -17.40 19.47
N GLU A 157 -20.89 -17.82 19.71
CA GLU A 157 -20.12 -17.70 20.93
C GLU A 157 -19.57 -16.28 21.12
N THR A 158 -19.26 -15.52 20.06
CA THR A 158 -19.01 -14.08 20.16
C THR A 158 -20.17 -13.35 20.80
N ASN A 159 -21.33 -13.95 20.74
CA ASN A 159 -22.56 -13.48 21.34
C ASN A 159 -22.77 -13.95 22.78
N GLN A 160 -21.98 -14.91 23.28
CA GLN A 160 -22.26 -15.60 24.54
C GLN A 160 -21.20 -15.49 25.64
N ASP A 161 -20.12 -14.84 25.51
CA ASP A 161 -18.94 -14.74 26.36
C ASP A 161 -17.76 -15.53 25.78
N PRO A 162 -17.12 -15.04 24.73
CA PRO A 162 -15.91 -15.66 24.21
C PRO A 162 -14.83 -15.71 25.30
N GLN A 163 -14.04 -16.78 25.28
CA GLN A 163 -13.01 -17.03 26.28
C GLN A 163 -11.60 -17.10 25.66
N ALA A 164 -11.51 -16.95 24.35
CA ALA A 164 -10.28 -17.01 23.58
C ALA A 164 -10.37 -16.14 22.34
N VAL A 165 -9.22 -15.67 21.85
CA VAL A 165 -9.14 -14.71 20.72
C VAL A 165 -9.73 -15.30 19.43
N ASP A 166 -9.50 -16.59 19.17
CA ASP A 166 -10.07 -17.31 18.01
C ASP A 166 -11.60 -17.45 18.02
N GLN A 167 -12.23 -17.16 19.15
CA GLN A 167 -13.69 -17.12 19.28
C GLN A 167 -14.30 -15.76 18.92
N CYS A 168 -13.52 -14.69 18.97
CA CYS A 168 -14.02 -13.35 18.67
C CYS A 168 -13.34 -12.66 17.48
N VAL A 169 -12.19 -13.16 17.07
CA VAL A 169 -11.44 -12.69 15.90
C VAL A 169 -11.35 -13.83 14.89
N ALA A 170 -11.53 -13.54 13.62
CA ALA A 170 -11.45 -14.52 12.53
C ALA A 170 -9.98 -14.94 12.25
N THR A 171 -9.34 -15.57 13.23
CA THR A 171 -7.91 -15.90 13.20
C THR A 171 -7.53 -16.88 12.11
N ASP A 172 -8.43 -17.77 11.72
CA ASP A 172 -8.28 -18.74 10.63
C ASP A 172 -8.55 -18.12 9.24
N GLU A 173 -9.16 -16.93 9.19
CA GLU A 173 -9.36 -16.15 7.98
C GLU A 173 -8.26 -15.07 7.78
N LEU A 174 -7.23 -15.01 8.64
CA LEU A 174 -6.09 -14.11 8.44
C LEU A 174 -5.44 -14.42 7.08
N LEU A 175 -5.60 -13.52 6.13
CA LEU A 175 -4.88 -13.58 4.87
C LEU A 175 -3.42 -13.15 5.13
N PRO A 176 -2.45 -14.04 4.94
CA PRO A 176 -1.06 -13.76 5.26
C PRO A 176 -0.51 -12.67 4.33
N ILE A 177 0.48 -11.92 4.84
CA ILE A 177 1.18 -10.91 4.06
C ILE A 177 1.95 -11.56 2.93
N ASP A 178 1.60 -11.21 1.71
CA ASP A 178 2.36 -11.57 0.50
C ASP A 178 2.37 -10.41 -0.49
N THR A 179 3.30 -10.45 -1.45
CA THR A 179 3.41 -9.43 -2.49
C THR A 179 2.17 -9.43 -3.37
N LEU A 180 1.57 -8.26 -3.57
CA LEU A 180 0.38 -8.12 -4.41
C LEU A 180 0.62 -8.62 -5.83
N GLY A 181 1.79 -8.30 -6.41
CA GLY A 181 2.10 -8.70 -7.79
C GLY A 181 1.20 -8.02 -8.83
N PRO A 182 1.27 -8.46 -10.10
CA PRO A 182 0.44 -7.92 -11.17
C PRO A 182 -1.06 -8.18 -10.96
N PRO A 183 -1.95 -7.48 -11.71
CA PRO A 183 -3.41 -7.52 -11.49
C PRO A 183 -4.04 -8.90 -11.46
N ASP A 184 -3.45 -9.89 -12.15
CA ASP A 184 -3.93 -11.27 -12.22
C ASP A 184 -3.18 -12.24 -11.29
N SER A 185 -2.37 -11.73 -10.37
CA SER A 185 -1.62 -12.54 -9.41
C SER A 185 -2.52 -13.35 -8.48
N ALA A 186 -2.02 -14.47 -8.00
CA ALA A 186 -2.75 -15.33 -7.07
C ALA A 186 -3.11 -14.61 -5.77
N HIS A 187 -2.20 -13.73 -5.28
CA HIS A 187 -2.45 -13.02 -4.03
C HIS A 187 -3.53 -11.94 -4.17
N ARG A 188 -3.54 -11.14 -5.27
CA ARG A 188 -4.65 -10.18 -5.53
C ARG A 188 -5.99 -10.90 -5.65
N GLN A 189 -6.03 -12.07 -6.31
CA GLN A 189 -7.24 -12.88 -6.38
C GLN A 189 -7.69 -13.37 -5.00
N ALA A 190 -6.75 -13.79 -4.14
CA ALA A 190 -7.06 -14.21 -2.78
C ALA A 190 -7.60 -13.04 -1.94
N VAL A 191 -7.01 -11.85 -2.07
CA VAL A 191 -7.50 -10.60 -1.43
C VAL A 191 -8.93 -10.29 -1.89
N GLY A 192 -9.19 -10.26 -3.20
CA GLY A 192 -10.53 -10.01 -3.75
C GLY A 192 -11.55 -11.06 -3.31
N ALA A 193 -11.15 -12.33 -3.22
CA ALA A 193 -12.00 -13.40 -2.72
C ALA A 193 -12.31 -13.24 -1.22
N SER A 194 -11.34 -12.84 -0.40
CA SER A 194 -11.55 -12.60 1.04
C SER A 194 -12.51 -11.43 1.29
N LEU A 195 -12.33 -10.30 0.56
CA LEU A 195 -13.25 -9.16 0.61
C LEU A 195 -14.68 -9.56 0.24
N SER A 196 -14.83 -10.36 -0.82
CA SER A 196 -16.15 -10.83 -1.29
C SER A 196 -16.81 -11.82 -0.32
N ALA A 197 -16.03 -12.57 0.45
CA ALA A 197 -16.52 -13.56 1.41
C ALA A 197 -16.94 -12.94 2.74
N ALA A 198 -16.31 -11.84 3.16
CA ALA A 198 -16.61 -11.19 4.43
C ALA A 198 -18.05 -10.65 4.48
N GLN A 199 -18.71 -10.85 5.63
CA GLN A 199 -20.09 -10.43 5.88
C GLN A 199 -20.20 -9.81 7.27
N PRO A 200 -20.91 -8.70 7.45
CA PRO A 200 -21.09 -8.11 8.76
C PRO A 200 -21.92 -8.98 9.71
N ASP A 201 -21.43 -9.16 10.94
CA ASP A 201 -22.17 -9.74 12.08
C ASP A 201 -21.37 -9.57 13.38
N GLY A 202 -22.01 -9.72 14.52
CA GLY A 202 -21.37 -9.87 15.82
C GLY A 202 -20.98 -8.59 16.53
N LEU A 203 -20.05 -8.73 17.48
CA LEU A 203 -19.53 -7.69 18.37
C LEU A 203 -18.21 -7.09 17.80
N THR A 204 -17.62 -6.13 18.53
CA THR A 204 -16.48 -5.34 18.03
C THR A 204 -15.22 -5.56 18.91
N PRO A 205 -14.45 -6.65 18.71
CA PRO A 205 -13.22 -6.98 19.46
C PRO A 205 -11.98 -6.27 18.88
N THR A 206 -12.03 -4.96 18.73
CA THR A 206 -11.01 -4.18 18.02
C THR A 206 -9.60 -4.36 18.59
N HIS A 207 -9.46 -4.42 19.94
CA HIS A 207 -8.17 -4.62 20.59
C HIS A 207 -7.51 -5.94 20.17
N ASP A 208 -8.25 -7.05 20.33
CA ASP A 208 -7.70 -8.37 20.05
C ASP A 208 -7.45 -8.59 18.54
N ALA A 209 -8.30 -8.00 17.70
CA ALA A 209 -8.09 -8.02 16.26
C ALA A 209 -6.82 -7.25 15.85
N TYR A 210 -6.61 -6.04 16.38
CA TYR A 210 -5.40 -5.27 16.13
C TYR A 210 -4.14 -6.00 16.62
N ALA A 211 -4.16 -6.47 17.88
CA ALA A 211 -3.03 -7.19 18.46
C ALA A 211 -2.71 -8.47 17.69
N TYR A 212 -3.72 -9.25 17.33
CA TYR A 212 -3.54 -10.49 16.57
C TYR A 212 -2.96 -10.22 15.17
N ALA A 213 -3.51 -9.24 14.43
CA ALA A 213 -3.02 -8.87 13.11
C ALA A 213 -1.58 -8.33 13.16
N LEU A 214 -1.23 -7.56 14.19
CA LEU A 214 0.12 -7.06 14.41
C LEU A 214 1.10 -8.22 14.65
N GLU A 215 0.82 -9.09 15.59
CA GLU A 215 1.74 -10.16 16.02
C GLU A 215 1.82 -11.31 15.01
N ASN A 216 0.68 -11.79 14.50
CA ASN A 216 0.59 -12.98 13.66
C ASN A 216 0.55 -12.66 12.15
N GLY A 217 0.25 -11.41 11.79
CA GLY A 217 0.30 -10.90 10.43
C GLY A 217 1.61 -10.12 10.19
N LEU A 218 1.64 -8.86 10.63
CA LEU A 218 2.68 -7.91 10.25
C LEU A 218 4.06 -8.25 10.79
N LEU A 219 4.19 -8.52 12.09
CA LEU A 219 5.48 -8.81 12.75
C LEU A 219 5.95 -10.26 12.51
N ALA A 220 5.05 -11.18 12.17
CA ALA A 220 5.42 -12.53 11.77
C ALA A 220 6.02 -12.59 10.36
N SER A 221 5.89 -11.54 9.57
CA SER A 221 6.48 -11.45 8.23
C SER A 221 7.97 -11.13 8.32
N ASP A 222 8.82 -11.98 7.72
CA ASP A 222 10.27 -11.76 7.60
C ASP A 222 10.63 -10.80 6.45
N ARG A 223 9.64 -10.23 5.75
CA ARG A 223 9.88 -9.34 4.62
C ARG A 223 10.56 -8.05 5.07
N PRO A 224 11.60 -7.59 4.37
CA PRO A 224 12.17 -6.28 4.60
C PRO A 224 11.20 -5.20 4.13
N GLY A 225 11.21 -4.04 4.78
CA GLY A 225 10.40 -2.90 4.35
C GLY A 225 9.77 -2.13 5.51
N GLN A 226 9.16 -1.01 5.16
CA GLN A 226 8.40 -0.20 6.12
C GLN A 226 7.07 -0.87 6.44
N ARG A 227 6.69 -0.85 7.70
CA ARG A 227 5.52 -1.57 8.22
C ARG A 227 4.39 -0.63 8.57
N PHE A 228 3.23 -0.95 8.02
CA PHE A 228 2.01 -0.17 8.21
C PHE A 228 0.85 -1.06 8.64
N MET A 229 0.02 -0.52 9.53
CA MET A 229 -1.32 -1.04 9.83
C MET A 229 -2.36 -0.07 9.30
N LEU A 230 -3.49 -0.57 8.82
CA LEU A 230 -4.67 0.22 8.52
C LEU A 230 -5.86 -0.34 9.30
N LEU A 231 -6.33 0.41 10.29
CA LEU A 231 -7.54 0.09 11.06
C LEU A 231 -8.74 0.82 10.45
N ILE A 232 -9.78 0.07 10.11
CA ILE A 232 -11.07 0.60 9.65
C ILE A 232 -12.14 0.11 10.60
N THR A 233 -12.90 1.03 11.21
CA THR A 233 -13.98 0.71 12.15
C THR A 233 -15.07 1.79 12.10
N ASP A 234 -16.31 1.42 12.40
CA ASP A 234 -17.45 2.33 12.47
C ASP A 234 -17.93 2.60 13.91
N GLY A 235 -17.24 2.04 14.91
CA GLY A 235 -17.77 2.18 16.25
C GLY A 235 -16.82 1.93 17.41
N ALA A 236 -17.46 1.91 18.58
CA ALA A 236 -16.80 1.61 19.83
C ALA A 236 -16.43 0.12 19.91
N PRO A 237 -15.27 -0.21 20.51
CA PRO A 237 -14.99 -1.59 20.89
C PRO A 237 -16.04 -2.06 21.92
N THR A 238 -16.55 -3.26 21.76
CA THR A 238 -17.58 -3.86 22.65
C THR A 238 -17.10 -5.08 23.41
N LEU A 239 -15.87 -5.53 23.11
CA LEU A 239 -15.14 -6.55 23.87
C LEU A 239 -13.81 -5.97 24.35
N ALA A 240 -13.49 -6.20 25.62
CA ALA A 240 -12.20 -5.89 26.19
C ALA A 240 -11.17 -6.95 25.79
N GLU A 241 -9.90 -6.74 26.17
CA GLU A 241 -8.80 -7.68 25.93
C GLU A 241 -9.17 -9.11 26.26
N GLN A 242 -8.67 -10.06 25.44
CA GLN A 242 -9.00 -11.48 25.48
C GLN A 242 -10.47 -11.78 25.24
N CYS A 243 -11.13 -10.95 24.42
CA CYS A 243 -12.53 -11.06 24.05
C CYS A 243 -13.50 -10.99 25.25
N VAL A 244 -13.09 -10.35 26.34
CA VAL A 244 -13.90 -10.30 27.57
C VAL A 244 -15.02 -9.30 27.44
N ARG A 245 -16.25 -9.75 27.68
CA ARG A 245 -17.41 -8.86 27.80
C ARG A 245 -17.51 -8.32 29.23
N THR A 246 -17.45 -7.01 29.39
CA THR A 246 -17.48 -6.34 30.70
C THR A 246 -18.84 -5.75 31.10
N GLY A 247 -19.81 -5.75 30.19
CA GLY A 247 -21.12 -5.12 30.39
C GLY A 247 -22.28 -5.89 29.74
N ARG A 248 -23.30 -5.15 29.33
CA ARG A 248 -24.36 -5.70 28.48
C ARG A 248 -23.77 -6.04 27.12
N ARG A 249 -24.42 -6.96 26.39
CA ARG A 249 -24.03 -7.26 25.03
C ARG A 249 -24.06 -5.98 24.18
N GLY A 250 -22.97 -5.65 23.50
CA GLY A 250 -22.82 -4.48 22.65
C GLY A 250 -22.48 -3.20 23.40
N SER A 251 -22.38 -3.20 24.76
CA SER A 251 -21.93 -2.00 25.47
C SER A 251 -20.47 -1.70 25.16
N ALA A 252 -20.16 -0.43 24.93
CA ALA A 252 -18.80 0.05 24.71
C ALA A 252 -17.88 -0.30 25.89
N VAL A 253 -16.62 -0.61 25.58
CA VAL A 253 -15.53 -0.77 26.54
C VAL A 253 -14.49 0.33 26.30
N SER A 254 -13.58 0.55 27.28
CA SER A 254 -12.50 1.54 27.10
C SER A 254 -11.66 1.21 25.85
N PRO A 255 -11.43 2.17 24.94
CA PRO A 255 -10.53 2.03 23.81
C PRO A 255 -9.04 2.23 24.18
N ASP A 256 -8.72 2.62 25.43
CA ASP A 256 -7.34 2.92 25.84
C ASP A 256 -6.36 1.78 25.56
N PRO A 257 -6.70 0.48 25.80
CA PRO A 257 -5.79 -0.60 25.44
C PRO A 257 -5.43 -0.68 23.95
N ILE A 258 -6.35 -0.26 23.07
CA ILE A 258 -6.10 -0.20 21.62
C ILE A 258 -5.08 0.89 21.31
N VAL A 259 -5.25 2.08 21.91
CA VAL A 259 -4.32 3.21 21.74
C VAL A 259 -2.93 2.85 22.27
N ASP A 260 -2.86 2.17 23.43
CA ASP A 260 -1.61 1.70 24.02
C ASP A 260 -0.92 0.65 23.12
N ALA A 261 -1.66 -0.27 22.54
CA ALA A 261 -1.13 -1.27 21.59
C ALA A 261 -0.58 -0.60 20.31
N ILE A 262 -1.28 0.40 19.79
CA ILE A 262 -0.83 1.20 18.63
C ILE A 262 0.45 1.98 18.98
N ALA A 263 0.51 2.62 20.16
CA ALA A 263 1.72 3.32 20.60
C ALA A 263 2.91 2.36 20.75
N ALA A 264 2.69 1.15 21.29
CA ALA A 264 3.71 0.13 21.40
C ALA A 264 4.20 -0.38 20.04
N ALA A 265 3.31 -0.49 19.04
CA ALA A 265 3.66 -0.81 17.67
C ALA A 265 4.47 0.31 17.01
N ALA A 266 4.10 1.58 17.23
CA ALA A 266 4.84 2.74 16.72
C ALA A 266 6.26 2.79 17.27
N ALA A 267 6.47 2.44 18.55
CA ALA A 267 7.80 2.32 19.15
C ALA A 267 8.66 1.22 18.50
N GLN A 268 8.07 0.30 17.77
CA GLN A 268 8.74 -0.75 16.97
C GLN A 268 8.86 -0.39 15.47
N GLY A 269 8.52 0.86 15.09
CA GLY A 269 8.59 1.33 13.72
C GLY A 269 7.37 0.97 12.86
N VAL A 270 6.25 0.60 13.47
CA VAL A 270 4.98 0.33 12.77
C VAL A 270 4.11 1.58 12.81
N GLN A 271 3.76 2.12 11.64
CA GLN A 271 2.80 3.23 11.56
C GLN A 271 1.38 2.70 11.40
N THR A 272 0.40 3.35 12.07
CA THR A 272 -1.01 2.92 12.00
C THR A 272 -1.89 4.04 11.47
N PHE A 273 -2.47 3.83 10.30
CA PHE A 273 -3.55 4.64 9.78
C PHE A 273 -4.89 4.22 10.39
N VAL A 274 -5.76 5.18 10.63
CA VAL A 274 -7.08 4.95 11.23
C VAL A 274 -8.16 5.63 10.39
N ILE A 275 -9.15 4.86 9.97
CA ILE A 275 -10.36 5.35 9.29
C ILE A 275 -11.56 5.10 10.20
N GLY A 276 -12.25 6.17 10.56
CA GLY A 276 -13.53 6.13 11.27
C GLY A 276 -14.68 6.18 10.27
N SER A 277 -15.35 5.06 10.05
CA SER A 277 -16.52 4.95 9.18
C SER A 277 -17.75 5.65 9.80
N PRO A 278 -18.79 5.97 9.00
CA PRO A 278 -20.04 6.52 9.53
C PRO A 278 -20.62 5.63 10.64
N GLY A 279 -20.99 6.23 11.77
CA GLY A 279 -21.39 5.55 13.01
C GLY A 279 -20.43 5.80 14.15
N SER A 280 -19.15 6.13 13.87
CA SER A 280 -18.15 6.38 14.91
C SER A 280 -18.40 7.69 15.70
N GLU A 281 -19.33 8.54 15.27
CA GLU A 281 -19.77 9.73 16.01
C GLU A 281 -20.76 9.44 17.14
N VAL A 282 -21.32 8.23 17.19
CA VAL A 282 -22.32 7.86 18.19
C VAL A 282 -21.94 6.54 18.84
N GLY A 283 -21.57 6.57 20.12
CA GLY A 283 -21.43 5.38 20.94
C GLY A 283 -22.70 5.04 21.72
N ASP A 284 -22.68 3.92 22.48
CA ASP A 284 -23.82 3.37 23.20
C ASP A 284 -24.48 4.31 24.24
N ASP A 285 -23.79 5.28 24.76
CA ASP A 285 -24.30 6.24 25.77
C ASP A 285 -24.28 7.69 25.24
N ASP A 286 -24.49 7.89 23.93
CA ASP A 286 -24.37 9.18 23.24
C ASP A 286 -22.92 9.77 23.33
N GLU A 287 -21.90 8.95 23.60
CA GLU A 287 -20.53 9.37 23.65
C GLU A 287 -19.92 9.37 22.23
N ASP A 288 -19.27 10.48 21.88
CA ASP A 288 -18.56 10.60 20.60
C ASP A 288 -17.29 9.74 20.62
N MET A 289 -17.18 8.77 19.71
CA MET A 289 -16.04 7.85 19.63
C MET A 289 -14.86 8.39 18.80
N ARG A 290 -15.06 9.47 18.04
CA ARG A 290 -13.99 10.05 17.20
C ARG A 290 -12.77 10.54 17.97
N PRO A 291 -12.86 11.05 19.20
CA PRO A 291 -11.65 11.38 19.98
C PRO A 291 -10.70 10.22 20.19
N TRP A 292 -11.18 9.00 20.49
CA TRP A 292 -10.26 7.87 20.65
C TRP A 292 -9.61 7.44 19.34
N LEU A 293 -10.34 7.51 18.19
CA LEU A 293 -9.77 7.25 16.86
C LEU A 293 -8.67 8.27 16.53
N SER A 294 -8.87 9.53 16.92
CA SER A 294 -7.84 10.57 16.80
C SER A 294 -6.61 10.28 17.67
N ARG A 295 -6.80 9.84 18.92
CA ARG A 295 -5.70 9.38 19.78
C ARG A 295 -4.94 8.19 19.16
N ALA A 296 -5.67 7.26 18.57
CA ALA A 296 -5.09 6.12 17.87
C ALA A 296 -4.22 6.55 16.67
N ALA A 297 -4.71 7.49 15.85
CA ALA A 297 -3.93 8.05 14.73
C ALA A 297 -2.68 8.83 15.20
N LEU A 298 -2.81 9.60 16.30
CA LEU A 298 -1.68 10.28 16.93
C LEU A 298 -0.63 9.29 17.46
N ALA A 299 -1.07 8.25 18.16
CA ALA A 299 -0.21 7.20 18.67
C ALA A 299 0.45 6.40 17.54
N GLY A 300 -0.24 6.19 16.44
CA GLY A 300 0.23 5.48 15.26
C GLY A 300 1.16 6.29 14.34
N GLY A 301 1.38 7.58 14.64
CA GLY A 301 2.26 8.43 13.84
C GLY A 301 1.71 8.86 12.48
N THR A 302 0.39 8.76 12.28
CA THR A 302 -0.28 9.05 10.99
C THR A 302 -1.31 10.18 11.10
N ALA A 303 -1.24 10.96 12.18
CA ALA A 303 -2.17 12.06 12.42
C ALA A 303 -2.11 13.10 11.30
N ARG A 304 -3.28 13.55 10.86
CA ARG A 304 -3.42 14.57 9.81
C ARG A 304 -2.83 15.92 10.27
N PRO A 305 -2.17 16.67 9.37
CA PRO A 305 -1.62 17.98 9.74
C PRO A 305 -2.68 18.95 10.27
N GLY A 306 -2.38 19.64 11.37
CA GLY A 306 -3.26 20.65 11.95
C GLY A 306 -4.55 20.10 12.55
N CYS A 307 -4.58 18.81 12.87
CA CYS A 307 -5.72 18.17 13.52
C CYS A 307 -5.79 18.46 15.02
N ALA A 308 -6.94 18.16 15.61
CA ALA A 308 -7.18 18.18 17.05
C ALA A 308 -7.90 16.89 17.47
N GLU A 309 -7.51 16.34 18.62
CA GLU A 309 -8.09 15.11 19.17
C GLU A 309 -9.61 15.21 19.32
N GLU A 310 -10.08 16.31 19.89
CA GLU A 310 -11.50 16.57 20.16
C GLU A 310 -12.26 17.18 18.96
N GLY A 311 -11.60 17.27 17.78
CA GLY A 311 -12.21 17.86 16.60
C GLY A 311 -12.26 19.40 16.60
N PRO A 312 -12.98 20.03 15.67
CA PRO A 312 -13.78 19.41 14.59
C PRO A 312 -12.93 18.82 13.44
N ASN A 313 -11.64 19.10 13.37
CA ASN A 313 -10.70 18.51 12.43
C ASN A 313 -9.98 17.35 13.14
N PHE A 314 -10.59 16.19 13.12
CA PHE A 314 -10.04 15.01 13.80
C PHE A 314 -8.71 14.52 13.19
N CYS A 315 -7.90 13.80 13.98
CA CYS A 315 -6.55 13.36 13.58
C CYS A 315 -6.56 12.09 12.72
N HIS A 316 -7.57 11.26 12.87
CA HIS A 316 -7.84 10.13 11.97
C HIS A 316 -8.58 10.58 10.69
N PHE A 317 -8.77 9.70 9.75
CA PHE A 317 -9.64 9.94 8.60
C PHE A 317 -11.10 9.74 9.03
N ASP A 318 -11.76 10.86 9.36
CA ASP A 318 -13.15 10.88 9.82
C ASP A 318 -14.11 10.90 8.62
N MET A 319 -14.87 9.82 8.44
CA MET A 319 -15.86 9.68 7.36
C MET A 319 -17.30 9.97 7.82
N THR A 320 -17.51 10.37 9.08
CA THR A 320 -18.86 10.52 9.67
C THR A 320 -19.66 11.67 9.09
N GLN A 321 -18.99 12.70 8.55
CA GLN A 321 -19.63 13.89 8.00
C GLN A 321 -19.66 13.90 6.46
N GLU A 322 -19.21 12.82 5.83
CA GLU A 322 -19.13 12.74 4.38
C GLU A 322 -20.51 12.48 3.77
N ALA A 323 -20.89 13.34 2.83
CA ALA A 323 -22.19 13.21 2.15
C ALA A 323 -22.25 12.01 1.19
N ASP A 324 -21.06 11.58 0.70
CA ASP A 324 -20.86 10.42 -0.16
C ASP A 324 -19.67 9.64 0.40
N PHE A 325 -19.98 8.63 1.20
CA PHE A 325 -18.98 7.82 1.89
C PHE A 325 -18.08 7.08 0.90
N ALA A 326 -18.62 6.56 -0.20
CA ALA A 326 -17.86 5.81 -1.19
C ALA A 326 -16.76 6.66 -1.84
N VAL A 327 -17.11 7.87 -2.29
CA VAL A 327 -16.15 8.79 -2.91
C VAL A 327 -15.08 9.25 -1.94
N SER A 328 -15.47 9.58 -0.71
CA SER A 328 -14.54 10.04 0.32
C SER A 328 -13.60 8.93 0.79
N LEU A 329 -14.10 7.71 0.99
CA LEU A 329 -13.28 6.56 1.35
C LEU A 329 -12.26 6.20 0.25
N ALA A 330 -12.67 6.20 -1.01
CA ALA A 330 -11.78 5.95 -2.13
C ALA A 330 -10.64 7.00 -2.19
N ALA A 331 -10.97 8.28 -1.96
CA ALA A 331 -9.98 9.35 -1.90
C ALA A 331 -8.98 9.17 -0.74
N VAL A 332 -9.46 8.77 0.45
CA VAL A 332 -8.60 8.48 1.62
C VAL A 332 -7.70 7.29 1.37
N LEU A 333 -8.24 6.19 0.84
CA LEU A 333 -7.43 5.01 0.52
C LEU A 333 -6.36 5.31 -0.53
N SER A 334 -6.67 6.15 -1.51
CA SER A 334 -5.67 6.65 -2.48
C SER A 334 -4.59 7.49 -1.80
N GLN A 335 -4.96 8.36 -0.86
CA GLN A 335 -3.99 9.15 -0.09
C GLN A 335 -3.09 8.23 0.77
N ILE A 336 -3.66 7.24 1.47
CA ILE A 336 -2.89 6.27 2.25
C ILE A 336 -1.95 5.49 1.34
N SER A 337 -2.43 5.02 0.19
CA SER A 337 -1.61 4.33 -0.81
C SER A 337 -0.41 5.16 -1.26
N GLY A 338 -0.61 6.47 -1.50
CA GLY A 338 0.48 7.40 -1.77
C GLY A 338 1.47 7.53 -0.61
N SER A 339 0.97 7.60 0.62
CA SER A 339 1.80 7.79 1.83
C SER A 339 2.70 6.60 2.16
N ILE A 340 2.36 5.39 1.72
CA ILE A 340 3.16 4.19 1.93
C ILE A 340 4.24 3.98 0.85
N ILE A 341 4.32 4.85 -0.16
CA ILE A 341 5.43 4.84 -1.12
C ILE A 341 6.71 5.15 -0.38
N SER A 342 7.69 4.26 -0.52
CA SER A 342 8.96 4.38 0.19
C SER A 342 9.72 5.63 -0.22
N CYS A 343 10.27 6.33 0.77
CA CYS A 343 11.25 7.38 0.59
C CYS A 343 12.68 6.91 0.90
N GLU A 344 12.85 5.61 1.08
CA GLU A 344 14.12 4.94 1.29
C GLU A 344 14.36 3.96 0.15
N TYR A 345 15.54 4.01 -0.42
CA TYR A 345 15.93 3.25 -1.59
C TYR A 345 17.21 2.49 -1.31
N GLN A 346 17.22 1.19 -1.57
CA GLN A 346 18.43 0.39 -1.47
C GLN A 346 19.41 0.81 -2.54
N LEU A 347 20.63 1.21 -2.15
CA LEU A 347 21.70 1.45 -3.10
C LEU A 347 22.10 0.12 -3.73
N PRO A 348 22.13 0.05 -5.05
CA PRO A 348 22.45 -1.18 -5.72
C PRO A 348 23.94 -1.55 -5.51
N ALA A 349 24.20 -2.84 -5.33
CA ALA A 349 25.57 -3.33 -5.20
C ALA A 349 26.30 -3.17 -6.54
N PRO A 350 27.50 -2.55 -6.56
CA PRO A 350 28.24 -2.37 -7.80
C PRO A 350 28.68 -3.72 -8.37
N ASP A 351 28.53 -3.87 -9.68
CA ASP A 351 29.04 -5.02 -10.39
C ASP A 351 30.55 -5.10 -10.27
N ASN A 352 31.10 -6.34 -10.17
CA ASN A 352 32.53 -6.64 -10.22
C ASN A 352 33.38 -6.13 -9.05
N GLY A 353 32.84 -5.92 -7.85
CA GLY A 353 33.62 -5.56 -6.66
C GLY A 353 34.20 -4.15 -6.68
N GLN A 354 33.64 -3.27 -7.47
CA GLN A 354 33.91 -1.83 -7.42
C GLN A 354 33.24 -1.24 -6.15
N THR A 355 33.79 -0.13 -5.65
CA THR A 355 33.16 0.64 -4.56
C THR A 355 32.37 1.77 -5.16
N LEU A 356 31.13 1.99 -4.68
CA LEU A 356 30.36 3.18 -5.01
C LEU A 356 31.03 4.43 -4.44
N ASP A 357 31.23 5.43 -5.32
CA ASP A 357 31.61 6.76 -4.86
C ASP A 357 30.32 7.54 -4.52
N LEU A 358 30.00 7.60 -3.23
CA LEU A 358 28.80 8.24 -2.72
C LEU A 358 28.77 9.76 -2.88
N GLN A 359 29.93 10.38 -3.27
CA GLN A 359 30.03 11.78 -3.59
C GLN A 359 29.74 12.09 -5.07
N ARG A 360 29.58 11.04 -5.89
CA ARG A 360 29.33 11.11 -7.32
C ARG A 360 28.05 10.43 -7.71
N ILE A 361 26.98 10.82 -7.01
CA ILE A 361 25.62 10.36 -7.25
C ILE A 361 24.79 11.56 -7.71
N ASN A 362 24.06 11.41 -8.81
CA ASN A 362 23.02 12.32 -9.23
C ASN A 362 21.67 11.63 -9.05
N ALA A 363 20.78 12.21 -8.24
CA ALA A 363 19.41 11.75 -8.08
C ALA A 363 18.49 12.58 -8.98
N VAL A 364 17.67 11.91 -9.77
CA VAL A 364 16.76 12.53 -10.73
C VAL A 364 15.34 12.09 -10.41
N LEU A 365 14.47 13.04 -10.13
CA LEU A 365 13.02 12.83 -9.99
C LEU A 365 12.34 13.29 -11.27
N THR A 366 11.51 12.43 -11.86
CA THR A 366 10.68 12.80 -13.01
C THR A 366 9.21 12.67 -12.62
N PRO A 367 8.51 13.78 -12.37
CA PRO A 367 7.07 13.79 -12.12
C PRO A 367 6.29 13.29 -13.33
N VAL A 368 5.09 12.74 -13.12
CA VAL A 368 4.23 12.32 -14.23
C VAL A 368 3.87 13.51 -15.12
N GLY A 369 4.22 13.40 -16.40
CA GLY A 369 4.00 14.48 -17.38
C GLY A 369 4.85 15.73 -17.15
N GLY A 370 5.78 15.69 -16.17
CA GLY A 370 6.74 16.73 -15.85
C GLY A 370 8.09 16.55 -16.55
N GLN A 371 9.00 17.47 -16.28
CA GLN A 371 10.39 17.39 -16.74
C GLN A 371 11.25 16.76 -15.63
N PRO A 372 12.33 16.02 -15.99
CA PRO A 372 13.30 15.52 -15.03
C PRO A 372 13.94 16.65 -14.21
N GLU A 373 14.06 16.45 -12.91
CA GLU A 373 14.64 17.39 -11.96
C GLU A 373 15.78 16.72 -11.18
N PHE A 374 16.94 17.40 -11.13
CA PHE A 374 18.06 16.95 -10.31
C PHE A 374 17.84 17.35 -8.85
N ILE A 375 17.86 16.37 -7.96
CA ILE A 375 17.71 16.58 -6.53
C ILE A 375 19.08 16.61 -5.85
N GLY A 376 19.36 17.68 -5.11
CA GLY A 376 20.64 17.88 -4.41
C GLY A 376 20.82 16.93 -3.23
N GLN A 377 22.07 16.52 -2.97
CA GLN A 377 22.42 15.81 -1.75
C GLN A 377 22.41 16.76 -0.56
N ALA A 378 21.72 16.42 0.51
CA ALA A 378 21.75 17.19 1.74
C ALA A 378 23.04 16.91 2.53
N LEU A 379 23.58 17.96 3.18
CA LEU A 379 24.82 17.88 3.97
C LEU A 379 24.59 17.43 5.41
N SER A 380 23.33 17.43 5.89
CA SER A 380 22.96 17.08 7.26
C SER A 380 21.96 15.93 7.27
N ALA A 381 22.04 15.06 8.27
CA ALA A 381 21.05 14.02 8.52
C ALA A 381 19.67 14.61 8.91
N ASP A 382 19.65 15.82 9.50
CA ASP A 382 18.44 16.58 9.84
C ASP A 382 17.93 17.41 8.64
N CYS A 383 18.05 16.86 7.43
CA CYS A 383 17.69 17.56 6.22
C CYS A 383 16.16 17.78 6.08
N THR A 384 15.81 18.86 5.40
CA THR A 384 14.41 19.20 5.05
C THR A 384 14.10 18.85 3.61
N GLU A 385 15.04 19.12 2.69
CA GLU A 385 14.92 18.87 1.25
C GLU A 385 16.18 18.13 0.75
N GLY A 386 16.06 17.44 -0.38
CA GLY A 386 17.16 16.68 -0.95
C GLY A 386 17.14 15.19 -0.57
N TRP A 387 18.32 14.59 -0.51
CA TRP A 387 18.53 13.20 -0.13
C TRP A 387 19.84 13.02 0.63
N ILE A 388 19.94 11.98 1.42
CA ILE A 388 21.14 11.55 2.15
C ILE A 388 21.41 10.07 1.91
N VAL A 389 22.63 9.63 2.23
CA VAL A 389 23.00 8.20 2.27
C VAL A 389 23.30 7.80 3.70
N GLU A 390 22.66 6.75 4.18
CA GLU A 390 22.88 6.12 5.47
C GLU A 390 23.21 4.64 5.26
N GLY A 391 24.50 4.30 5.36
CA GLY A 391 24.97 2.95 5.06
C GLY A 391 24.85 2.61 3.57
N ASP A 392 24.00 1.66 3.22
CA ASP A 392 23.68 1.21 1.87
C ASP A 392 22.27 1.67 1.40
N THR A 393 21.68 2.61 2.13
CA THR A 393 20.34 3.15 1.83
C THR A 393 20.43 4.62 1.50
N LEU A 394 19.78 5.05 0.42
CA LEU A 394 19.50 6.45 0.12
C LEU A 394 18.13 6.81 0.69
N ARG A 395 18.08 7.86 1.51
CA ARG A 395 16.84 8.38 2.09
C ARG A 395 16.54 9.78 1.55
N LEU A 396 15.31 9.98 1.09
CA LEU A 396 14.81 11.30 0.74
C LEU A 396 14.52 12.12 2.01
N CYS A 397 14.82 13.40 1.98
CA CYS A 397 14.45 14.32 3.04
C CYS A 397 12.94 14.62 2.99
N PRO A 398 12.30 15.02 4.10
CA PRO A 398 10.83 15.06 4.21
C PRO A 398 10.11 15.77 3.07
N GLN A 399 10.50 16.97 2.68
CA GLN A 399 9.81 17.70 1.59
C GLN A 399 9.99 17.03 0.22
N THR A 400 11.14 16.41 -0.03
CA THR A 400 11.36 15.64 -1.26
C THR A 400 10.53 14.36 -1.25
N CYS A 401 10.46 13.71 -0.08
CA CYS A 401 9.61 12.56 0.14
C CYS A 401 8.13 12.88 -0.10
N ASP A 402 7.61 13.96 0.49
CA ASP A 402 6.23 14.41 0.30
C ASP A 402 5.90 14.64 -1.18
N ARG A 403 6.85 15.16 -1.97
CA ARG A 403 6.67 15.35 -3.43
C ARG A 403 6.56 14.02 -4.18
N VAL A 404 7.38 13.03 -3.83
CA VAL A 404 7.32 11.69 -4.42
C VAL A 404 6.03 10.98 -4.05
N GLN A 405 5.60 11.07 -2.80
CA GLN A 405 4.37 10.46 -2.31
C GLN A 405 3.11 11.11 -2.90
N ALA A 406 3.13 12.42 -3.13
CA ALA A 406 2.02 13.14 -3.78
C ALA A 406 1.84 12.77 -5.27
N ASP A 407 2.90 12.29 -5.92
CA ASP A 407 2.91 11.85 -7.32
C ASP A 407 3.22 10.35 -7.38
N GLY A 408 2.30 9.52 -6.96
CA GLY A 408 2.47 8.07 -6.75
C GLY A 408 3.02 7.26 -7.93
N THR A 409 3.31 7.92 -9.05
CA THR A 409 3.89 7.32 -10.27
C THR A 409 5.12 8.09 -10.80
N ALA A 410 5.67 9.00 -9.99
CA ALA A 410 6.94 9.66 -10.32
C ALA A 410 8.07 8.63 -10.42
N SER A 411 8.93 8.75 -11.42
CA SER A 411 10.13 7.91 -11.52
C SER A 411 11.31 8.55 -10.79
N PHE A 412 12.09 7.72 -10.11
CA PHE A 412 13.31 8.14 -9.42
C PHE A 412 14.50 7.34 -9.96
N GLU A 413 15.50 8.05 -10.47
CA GLU A 413 16.70 7.46 -11.11
C GLU A 413 17.97 7.91 -10.39
N LEU A 414 18.92 7.01 -10.21
CA LEU A 414 20.26 7.30 -9.71
C LEU A 414 21.31 7.11 -10.79
N ILE A 415 22.14 8.13 -11.00
CA ILE A 415 23.26 8.14 -11.96
C ILE A 415 24.56 8.23 -11.17
N PHE A 416 25.42 7.25 -11.32
CA PHE A 416 26.66 7.11 -10.55
C PHE A 416 27.90 7.48 -11.39
N GLY A 417 28.93 8.00 -10.71
CA GLY A 417 30.24 8.25 -11.30
C GLY A 417 30.45 9.62 -11.94
N CYS A 418 29.36 10.38 -12.14
CA CYS A 418 29.43 11.76 -12.63
C CYS A 418 29.48 12.78 -11.50
N GLU A 419 30.13 13.91 -11.74
CA GLU A 419 30.06 15.06 -10.81
C GLU A 419 28.59 15.45 -10.58
N PRO A 420 28.19 15.80 -9.34
CA PRO A 420 26.85 16.25 -9.04
C PRO A 420 26.44 17.47 -9.86
N VAL A 421 25.28 17.40 -10.49
CA VAL A 421 24.68 18.52 -11.26
C VAL A 421 23.97 19.49 -10.34
N ALA A 422 23.16 18.97 -9.40
CA ALA A 422 22.54 19.81 -8.40
C ALA A 422 23.53 20.15 -7.28
N PRO A 423 23.56 21.41 -6.81
CA PRO A 423 24.40 21.78 -5.68
C PRO A 423 23.94 21.05 -4.41
N PRO A 424 24.85 20.82 -3.45
CA PRO A 424 24.48 20.32 -2.14
C PRO A 424 23.51 21.27 -1.45
N ILE A 425 22.59 20.73 -0.65
CA ILE A 425 21.58 21.47 0.12
C ILE A 425 22.04 21.55 1.59
N GLU A 426 22.03 22.75 2.16
CA GLU A 426 22.44 23.01 3.55
C GLU A 426 21.36 22.64 4.58
#